data_37ee5380bec455e04eb2fe2570711954
#
_entry.id   37ee5380bec455e04eb2fe2570711954
#
_cell.length_a   1.000
_cell.length_b   1.000
_cell.length_c   1.000
_cell.angle_alpha   90.00
_cell.angle_beta   90.00
_cell.angle_gamma   90.00
#
_symmetry.space_group_name_H-M   'P 1'
#
loop_
_entity.id
_entity.type
_entity.pdbx_description
1 polymer ?
#
loop_
_entity_poly.entity_id
_entity_poly.type
_entity_poly.pdbx_seq_one_letter_code
_entity_poly.pdbx_strand_id
1 'polypeptide(L)'
;MEAYKTYGTRIGANANNKEFERFVFKKIPNKFTILNIKLIDERIKLAAKFLNGYKRKSILLVSTLDSAYYSVYNFSKLMGISVNFGRYLAGSLTNISYKNFFEPKVLLITDPKSNRRAINDAKKINIPIVGITNTDNSTAFIDLIIPGNNKSGNSIGLILFLLAMNMAKKEEKEKLEKVSLEDFVSKELEF
;
A
#
# COMPACT_ATOMS: atom_id res chain seq x y z
N MET A 1 -1.35 9.64 16.41
CA MET A 1 -1.07 8.33 17.04
C MET A 1 -2.33 7.52 17.34
N GLU A 2 -3.43 8.18 17.70
CA GLU A 2 -4.71 7.50 17.96
C GLU A 2 -5.28 6.81 16.71
N ALA A 3 -5.26 7.44 15.55
CA ALA A 3 -5.75 6.85 14.31
C ALA A 3 -5.18 5.46 14.01
N TYR A 4 -3.87 5.23 14.21
CA TYR A 4 -3.25 3.91 14.02
C TYR A 4 -3.82 2.81 14.94
N LYS A 5 -4.33 3.21 16.12
CA LYS A 5 -4.99 2.29 17.05
C LYS A 5 -6.43 2.01 16.61
N THR A 6 -7.18 3.07 16.30
CA THR A 6 -8.59 3.01 15.90
C THR A 6 -8.77 2.17 14.63
N TYR A 7 -7.94 2.40 13.61
CA TYR A 7 -8.00 1.67 12.33
C TYR A 7 -7.22 0.34 12.34
N GLY A 8 -6.67 -0.06 13.47
CA GLY A 8 -6.01 -1.37 13.64
C GLY A 8 -4.75 -1.58 12.82
N THR A 9 -4.11 -0.51 12.32
CA THR A 9 -2.94 -0.57 11.43
C THR A 9 -1.72 -1.21 12.09
N ARG A 10 -1.60 -1.09 13.42
CA ARG A 10 -0.50 -1.65 14.20
C ARG A 10 -0.65 -3.14 14.52
N ILE A 11 -1.76 -3.78 14.13
CA ILE A 11 -2.03 -5.17 14.46
C ILE A 11 -1.39 -6.07 13.41
N GLY A 12 -0.33 -6.77 13.79
CA GLY A 12 0.30 -7.80 12.99
C GLY A 12 -0.29 -9.20 13.27
N ALA A 13 -0.16 -10.11 12.33
CA ALA A 13 -0.53 -11.50 12.52
C ALA A 13 0.40 -12.19 13.53
N ASN A 14 -0.01 -13.35 14.02
CA ASN A 14 0.84 -14.22 14.84
C ASN A 14 1.80 -15.00 13.93
N ALA A 15 2.91 -14.38 13.58
CA ALA A 15 3.93 -15.00 12.75
C ALA A 15 5.34 -14.64 13.25
N ASN A 16 6.26 -15.60 13.12
CA ASN A 16 7.65 -15.42 13.47
C ASN A 16 8.50 -15.13 12.21
N ASN A 17 8.24 -14.00 11.56
CA ASN A 17 9.11 -13.56 10.47
C ASN A 17 10.25 -12.72 11.04
N LYS A 18 11.48 -13.23 10.95
CA LYS A 18 12.71 -12.56 11.43
C LYS A 18 12.91 -11.19 10.77
N GLU A 19 12.54 -11.04 9.51
CA GLU A 19 12.66 -9.77 8.76
C GLU A 19 11.78 -8.66 9.32
N PHE A 20 10.67 -9.03 9.99
CA PHE A 20 9.75 -8.11 10.65
C PHE A 20 10.09 -7.77 12.10
N GLU A 21 11.05 -8.48 12.73
CA GLU A 21 11.38 -8.25 14.15
C GLU A 21 11.72 -6.80 14.45
N ARG A 22 12.40 -6.13 13.54
CA ARG A 22 12.74 -4.69 13.66
C ARG A 22 11.53 -3.75 13.74
N PHE A 23 10.37 -4.18 13.22
CA PHE A 23 9.13 -3.38 13.23
C PHE A 23 8.21 -3.73 14.40
N VAL A 24 8.53 -4.78 15.14
CA VAL A 24 7.72 -5.29 16.24
C VAL A 24 7.96 -4.48 17.50
N PHE A 25 6.89 -3.98 18.11
CA PHE A 25 6.93 -3.35 19.43
C PHE A 25 6.74 -4.38 20.55
N LYS A 26 5.75 -5.29 20.40
CA LYS A 26 5.44 -6.33 21.40
C LYS A 26 4.78 -7.54 20.71
N LYS A 27 5.18 -8.73 21.11
CA LYS A 27 4.49 -9.98 20.73
C LYS A 27 3.58 -10.41 21.87
N ILE A 28 2.32 -10.71 21.57
CA ILE A 28 1.37 -11.30 22.52
C ILE A 28 1.30 -12.80 22.20
N PRO A 29 1.75 -13.66 23.11
CA PRO A 29 1.78 -15.11 22.86
C PRO A 29 0.41 -15.63 22.40
N ASN A 30 0.42 -16.47 21.37
CA ASN A 30 -0.75 -17.14 20.80
C ASN A 30 -1.89 -16.24 20.28
N LYS A 31 -1.65 -14.92 20.11
CA LYS A 31 -2.67 -13.99 19.62
C LYS A 31 -2.20 -13.20 18.40
N PHE A 32 -1.50 -12.12 18.62
CA PHE A 32 -1.08 -11.21 17.57
C PHE A 32 0.18 -10.44 17.95
N THR A 33 0.78 -9.82 16.95
CA THR A 33 1.95 -8.96 17.12
C THR A 33 1.53 -7.49 17.05
N ILE A 34 2.12 -6.65 17.89
CA ILE A 34 1.92 -5.20 17.86
C ILE A 34 3.12 -4.56 17.16
N LEU A 35 2.85 -3.82 16.09
CA LEU A 35 3.87 -3.09 15.34
C LEU A 35 4.17 -1.73 15.98
N ASN A 36 5.38 -1.24 15.78
CA ASN A 36 5.83 0.06 16.26
C ASN A 36 5.30 1.18 15.35
N ILE A 37 4.39 2.00 15.87
CA ILE A 37 3.74 3.09 15.13
C ILE A 37 4.75 4.11 14.60
N LYS A 38 5.81 4.43 15.34
CA LYS A 38 6.85 5.40 14.89
C LYS A 38 7.52 4.89 13.62
N LEU A 39 7.88 3.61 13.59
CA LEU A 39 8.51 2.99 12.42
C LEU A 39 7.54 2.87 11.23
N ILE A 40 6.24 2.65 11.48
CA ILE A 40 5.22 2.67 10.42
C ILE A 40 5.20 4.06 9.77
N ASP A 41 5.11 5.13 10.57
CA ASP A 41 5.06 6.51 10.08
C ASP A 41 6.33 6.90 9.32
N GLU A 42 7.50 6.55 9.84
CA GLU A 42 8.79 6.76 9.16
C GLU A 42 8.84 6.06 7.80
N ARG A 43 8.34 4.82 7.72
CA ARG A 43 8.30 4.06 6.47
C ARG A 43 7.29 4.62 5.48
N ILE A 44 6.15 5.11 5.92
CA ILE A 44 5.18 5.80 5.05
C ILE A 44 5.82 7.06 4.46
N LYS A 45 6.51 7.89 5.26
CA LYS A 45 7.23 9.08 4.79
C LYS A 45 8.33 8.74 3.80
N LEU A 46 9.10 7.68 4.08
CA LEU A 46 10.14 7.20 3.17
C LEU A 46 9.56 6.72 1.84
N ALA A 47 8.46 5.95 1.88
CA ALA A 47 7.76 5.49 0.69
C ALA A 47 7.20 6.67 -0.13
N ALA A 48 6.60 7.67 0.53
CA ALA A 48 6.13 8.87 -0.14
C ALA A 48 7.26 9.61 -0.84
N LYS A 49 8.41 9.79 -0.18
CA LYS A 49 9.60 10.41 -0.77
C LYS A 49 10.10 9.62 -1.98
N PHE A 50 10.16 8.31 -1.88
CA PHE A 50 10.57 7.42 -2.96
C PHE A 50 9.62 7.52 -4.17
N LEU A 51 8.31 7.40 -3.93
CA LEU A 51 7.28 7.48 -4.98
C LEU A 51 7.23 8.86 -5.66
N ASN A 52 7.56 9.94 -4.94
CA ASN A 52 7.64 11.29 -5.49
C ASN A 52 8.77 11.46 -6.52
N GLY A 53 9.76 10.57 -6.53
CA GLY A 53 10.80 10.53 -7.56
C GLY A 53 10.30 10.07 -8.94
N TYR A 54 9.08 9.55 -9.01
CA TYR A 54 8.50 9.01 -10.24
C TYR A 54 7.29 9.83 -10.70
N LYS A 55 7.04 9.80 -12.03
CA LYS A 55 5.82 10.39 -12.59
C LYS A 55 4.60 9.60 -12.08
N ARG A 56 3.54 10.28 -11.63
CA ARG A 56 2.33 9.65 -11.09
C ARG A 56 1.76 8.55 -12.01
N LYS A 57 1.65 8.83 -13.32
CA LYS A 57 1.16 7.89 -14.33
C LYS A 57 2.05 6.65 -14.52
N SER A 58 3.31 6.67 -14.08
CA SER A 58 4.22 5.52 -14.15
C SER A 58 4.22 4.66 -12.90
N ILE A 59 3.38 4.95 -11.93
CA ILE A 59 3.19 4.15 -10.73
C ILE A 59 1.94 3.29 -10.93
N LEU A 60 2.03 1.99 -10.68
CA LEU A 60 0.89 1.07 -10.68
C LEU A 60 0.59 0.63 -9.26
N LEU A 61 -0.62 0.90 -8.79
CA LEU A 61 -1.14 0.36 -7.53
C LEU A 61 -1.92 -0.92 -7.82
N VAL A 62 -1.58 -2.01 -7.12
CA VAL A 62 -2.30 -3.29 -7.21
C VAL A 62 -2.91 -3.64 -5.87
N SER A 63 -4.21 -3.90 -5.86
CA SER A 63 -4.98 -4.27 -4.67
C SER A 63 -6.06 -5.29 -5.00
N THR A 64 -6.24 -6.28 -4.12
CA THR A 64 -7.24 -7.35 -4.28
C THR A 64 -8.27 -7.36 -3.15
N LEU A 65 -8.12 -6.52 -2.13
CA LEU A 65 -9.01 -6.50 -0.97
C LEU A 65 -10.23 -5.61 -1.21
N ASP A 66 -11.41 -6.21 -1.31
CA ASP A 66 -12.67 -5.50 -1.61
C ASP A 66 -13.01 -4.42 -0.57
N SER A 67 -12.75 -4.68 0.71
CA SER A 67 -12.97 -3.68 1.78
C SER A 67 -12.06 -2.45 1.68
N ALA A 68 -11.01 -2.48 0.85
CA ALA A 68 -10.13 -1.33 0.59
C ALA A 68 -10.47 -0.62 -0.73
N TYR A 69 -11.56 -1.01 -1.43
CA TYR A 69 -11.89 -0.50 -2.76
C TYR A 69 -11.93 1.03 -2.82
N TYR A 70 -12.76 1.66 -1.98
CA TYR A 70 -12.90 3.11 -1.99
C TYR A 70 -11.59 3.83 -1.67
N SER A 71 -10.84 3.36 -0.69
CA SER A 71 -9.53 3.94 -0.35
C SER A 71 -8.53 3.87 -1.50
N VAL A 72 -8.49 2.74 -2.21
CA VAL A 72 -7.63 2.52 -3.38
C VAL A 72 -8.08 3.40 -4.54
N TYR A 73 -9.38 3.48 -4.78
CA TYR A 73 -9.98 4.30 -5.83
C TYR A 73 -9.73 5.79 -5.57
N ASN A 74 -10.02 6.27 -4.35
CA ASN A 74 -9.82 7.65 -3.95
C ASN A 74 -8.33 8.05 -4.02
N PHE A 75 -7.43 7.17 -3.56
CA PHE A 75 -5.99 7.38 -3.68
C PHE A 75 -5.55 7.49 -5.15
N SER A 76 -6.03 6.60 -6.01
CA SER A 76 -5.74 6.61 -7.43
C SER A 76 -6.21 7.90 -8.11
N LYS A 77 -7.48 8.27 -7.88
CA LYS A 77 -8.13 9.47 -8.45
C LYS A 77 -7.41 10.75 -8.01
N LEU A 78 -7.10 10.87 -6.73
CA LEU A 78 -6.44 12.05 -6.16
C LEU A 78 -4.98 12.18 -6.64
N MET A 79 -4.24 11.09 -6.63
CA MET A 79 -2.81 11.09 -6.98
C MET A 79 -2.54 10.95 -8.48
N GLY A 80 -3.55 10.65 -9.29
CA GLY A 80 -3.37 10.38 -10.73
C GLY A 80 -2.52 9.15 -11.00
N ILE A 81 -2.60 8.13 -10.13
CA ILE A 81 -1.85 6.88 -10.21
C ILE A 81 -2.71 5.81 -10.87
N SER A 82 -2.11 5.00 -11.74
CA SER A 82 -2.81 3.87 -12.35
C SER A 82 -3.11 2.79 -11.32
N VAL A 83 -4.29 2.17 -11.39
CA VAL A 83 -4.69 1.12 -10.46
C VAL A 83 -5.13 -0.15 -11.20
N ASN A 84 -4.73 -1.30 -10.66
CA ASN A 84 -5.29 -2.60 -10.98
C ASN A 84 -5.97 -3.11 -9.71
N PHE A 85 -7.29 -3.07 -9.68
CA PHE A 85 -8.09 -3.56 -8.57
C PHE A 85 -8.65 -4.95 -8.88
N GLY A 86 -8.70 -5.82 -7.86
CA GLY A 86 -9.16 -7.19 -7.99
C GLY A 86 -8.08 -8.13 -8.51
N ARG A 87 -8.48 -9.14 -9.28
CA ARG A 87 -7.57 -10.19 -9.75
C ARG A 87 -6.57 -9.66 -10.77
N TYR A 88 -5.29 -9.66 -10.41
CA TYR A 88 -4.22 -9.34 -11.34
C TYR A 88 -4.09 -10.42 -12.43
N LEU A 89 -4.07 -9.99 -13.68
CA LEU A 89 -3.86 -10.87 -14.83
C LEU A 89 -2.37 -10.96 -15.14
N ALA A 90 -1.80 -12.16 -15.02
CA ALA A 90 -0.39 -12.40 -15.34
C ALA A 90 -0.11 -12.04 -16.82
N GLY A 91 1.01 -11.39 -17.07
CA GLY A 91 1.38 -10.91 -18.41
C GLY A 91 1.00 -9.44 -18.67
N SER A 92 0.19 -8.80 -17.82
CA SER A 92 -0.19 -7.39 -18.00
C SER A 92 1.01 -6.44 -18.04
N LEU A 93 2.12 -6.80 -17.40
CA LEU A 93 3.36 -6.00 -17.37
C LEU A 93 4.42 -6.52 -18.33
N THR A 94 4.29 -7.75 -18.84
CA THR A 94 5.37 -8.42 -19.59
C THR A 94 5.02 -8.75 -21.02
N ASN A 95 3.73 -8.83 -21.37
CA ASN A 95 3.28 -9.18 -22.71
C ASN A 95 2.76 -7.95 -23.47
N ILE A 96 3.57 -7.43 -24.38
CA ILE A 96 3.26 -6.24 -25.20
C ILE A 96 2.01 -6.44 -26.06
N SER A 97 1.72 -7.68 -26.49
CA SER A 97 0.54 -7.99 -27.31
C SER A 97 -0.76 -8.06 -26.50
N TYR A 98 -0.67 -7.90 -25.16
CA TYR A 98 -1.85 -7.94 -24.31
C TYR A 98 -2.63 -6.62 -24.38
N LYS A 99 -3.97 -6.69 -24.55
CA LYS A 99 -4.84 -5.49 -24.69
C LYS A 99 -4.67 -4.47 -23.56
N ASN A 100 -4.44 -4.94 -22.33
CA ASN A 100 -4.27 -4.12 -21.14
C ASN A 100 -2.80 -4.08 -20.69
N PHE A 101 -1.87 -4.15 -21.65
CA PHE A 101 -0.45 -3.99 -21.34
C PHE A 101 -0.17 -2.62 -20.75
N PHE A 102 0.57 -2.59 -19.67
CA PHE A 102 1.00 -1.36 -18.99
C PHE A 102 2.44 -1.51 -18.54
N GLU A 103 3.24 -0.48 -18.76
CA GLU A 103 4.66 -0.46 -18.42
C GLU A 103 4.92 0.57 -17.29
N PRO A 104 4.72 0.17 -16.02
CA PRO A 104 5.02 1.03 -14.90
C PRO A 104 6.52 1.11 -14.63
N LYS A 105 6.93 2.15 -13.92
CA LYS A 105 8.31 2.28 -13.40
C LYS A 105 8.39 1.89 -11.92
N VAL A 106 7.28 1.80 -11.23
CA VAL A 106 7.19 1.38 -9.82
C VAL A 106 5.88 0.64 -9.62
N LEU A 107 5.93 -0.44 -8.86
CA LEU A 107 4.77 -1.20 -8.41
C LEU A 107 4.50 -0.93 -6.94
N LEU A 108 3.28 -0.48 -6.60
CA LEU A 108 2.80 -0.36 -5.23
C LEU A 108 1.77 -1.46 -4.96
N ILE A 109 1.97 -2.25 -3.91
CA ILE A 109 1.14 -3.42 -3.61
C ILE A 109 0.55 -3.30 -2.21
N THR A 110 -0.76 -3.55 -2.08
CA THR A 110 -1.43 -3.55 -0.77
C THR A 110 -1.26 -4.87 -0.02
N ASP A 111 -1.20 -6.01 -0.72
CA ASP A 111 -0.96 -7.32 -0.11
C ASP A 111 -0.07 -8.19 -1.02
N PRO A 112 1.19 -8.45 -0.63
CA PRO A 112 2.10 -9.30 -1.38
C PRO A 112 1.64 -10.74 -1.56
N LYS A 113 0.92 -11.29 -0.58
CA LYS A 113 0.47 -12.68 -0.61
C LYS A 113 -0.56 -12.91 -1.71
N SER A 114 -1.56 -12.04 -1.79
CA SER A 114 -2.63 -12.12 -2.80
C SER A 114 -2.15 -11.68 -4.18
N ASN A 115 -1.16 -10.77 -4.25
CA ASN A 115 -0.66 -10.19 -5.50
C ASN A 115 0.68 -10.78 -5.98
N ARG A 116 0.99 -12.03 -5.62
CA ARG A 116 2.24 -12.69 -5.98
C ARG A 116 2.53 -12.72 -7.48
N ARG A 117 1.48 -12.77 -8.32
CA ARG A 117 1.63 -12.74 -9.79
C ARG A 117 2.17 -11.40 -10.27
N ALA A 118 1.68 -10.29 -9.71
CA ALA A 118 2.17 -8.96 -10.03
C ALA A 118 3.64 -8.78 -9.61
N ILE A 119 4.03 -9.31 -8.45
CA ILE A 119 5.43 -9.33 -7.99
C ILE A 119 6.32 -10.09 -8.98
N ASN A 120 5.88 -11.27 -9.42
CA ASN A 120 6.65 -12.08 -10.36
C ASN A 120 6.85 -11.39 -11.72
N ASP A 121 5.82 -10.72 -12.22
CA ASP A 121 5.93 -9.97 -13.48
C ASP A 121 6.82 -8.72 -13.30
N ALA A 122 6.66 -7.96 -12.20
CA ALA A 122 7.51 -6.82 -11.88
C ALA A 122 9.00 -7.20 -11.76
N LYS A 123 9.27 -8.35 -11.13
CA LYS A 123 10.63 -8.91 -11.06
C LYS A 123 11.23 -9.18 -12.43
N LYS A 124 10.45 -9.73 -13.37
CA LYS A 124 10.94 -10.02 -14.73
C LYS A 124 11.36 -8.76 -15.50
N ILE A 125 10.70 -7.64 -15.25
CA ILE A 125 10.99 -6.34 -15.90
C ILE A 125 11.86 -5.42 -15.02
N ASN A 126 12.36 -5.93 -13.88
CA ASN A 126 13.27 -5.22 -12.96
C ASN A 126 12.74 -3.85 -12.49
N ILE A 127 11.47 -3.73 -12.16
CA ILE A 127 10.93 -2.51 -11.55
C ILE A 127 10.87 -2.62 -10.03
N PRO A 128 11.13 -1.53 -9.30
CA PRO A 128 11.07 -1.53 -7.84
C PRO A 128 9.64 -1.74 -7.33
N ILE A 129 9.55 -2.46 -6.23
CA ILE A 129 8.29 -2.85 -5.59
C ILE A 129 8.20 -2.25 -4.20
N VAL A 130 7.16 -1.43 -3.98
CA VAL A 130 6.77 -0.93 -2.65
C VAL A 130 5.59 -1.75 -2.17
N GLY A 131 5.67 -2.33 -0.97
CA GLY A 131 4.61 -3.20 -0.47
C GLY A 131 4.12 -2.83 0.93
N ILE A 132 2.79 -2.78 1.11
CA ILE A 132 2.18 -2.79 2.44
C ILE A 132 2.19 -4.24 2.90
N THR A 133 2.93 -4.53 3.97
CA THR A 133 3.19 -5.90 4.40
C THR A 133 2.86 -6.09 5.87
N ASN A 134 2.28 -7.24 6.17
CA ASN A 134 2.05 -7.69 7.53
C ASN A 134 3.13 -8.70 7.96
N THR A 135 3.17 -9.05 9.24
CA THR A 135 4.14 -9.96 9.84
C THR A 135 4.09 -11.39 9.28
N ASP A 136 2.98 -11.80 8.65
CA ASP A 136 2.80 -13.10 8.01
C ASP A 136 3.14 -13.12 6.50
N ASN A 137 3.52 -11.98 5.95
CA ASN A 137 3.91 -11.89 4.55
C ASN A 137 5.40 -12.19 4.35
N SER A 138 5.74 -12.80 3.22
CA SER A 138 7.10 -12.82 2.73
C SER A 138 7.49 -11.45 2.19
N THR A 139 8.68 -10.99 2.53
CA THR A 139 9.25 -9.73 2.03
C THR A 139 10.12 -9.92 0.80
N ALA A 140 10.25 -11.17 0.33
CA ALA A 140 11.02 -11.50 -0.85
C ALA A 140 10.57 -10.68 -2.08
N PHE A 141 11.52 -10.03 -2.74
CA PHE A 141 11.32 -9.15 -3.90
C PHE A 141 10.55 -7.86 -3.62
N ILE A 142 10.42 -7.45 -2.35
CA ILE A 142 9.87 -6.14 -1.99
C ILE A 142 11.03 -5.24 -1.60
N ASP A 143 11.27 -4.20 -2.38
CA ASP A 143 12.40 -3.28 -2.19
C ASP A 143 12.12 -2.31 -1.03
N LEU A 144 10.90 -1.86 -0.90
CA LEU A 144 10.50 -0.96 0.19
C LEU A 144 9.24 -1.45 0.90
N ILE A 145 9.41 -1.79 2.17
CA ILE A 145 8.36 -2.30 3.04
C ILE A 145 7.70 -1.14 3.79
N ILE A 146 6.37 -1.08 3.73
CA ILE A 146 5.52 -0.29 4.63
C ILE A 146 4.87 -1.29 5.60
N PRO A 147 5.33 -1.40 6.85
CA PRO A 147 4.76 -2.36 7.79
C PRO A 147 3.37 -1.91 8.23
N GLY A 148 2.41 -2.83 8.22
CA GLY A 148 1.04 -2.54 8.63
C GLY A 148 0.09 -3.71 8.45
N ASN A 149 -1.12 -3.56 8.96
CA ASN A 149 -2.16 -4.54 8.79
C ASN A 149 -2.77 -4.44 7.38
N ASN A 150 -2.43 -5.37 6.51
CA ASN A 150 -2.95 -5.41 5.15
C ASN A 150 -4.17 -6.34 4.97
N LYS A 151 -4.76 -6.79 6.07
CA LYS A 151 -5.99 -7.62 6.05
C LYS A 151 -7.26 -6.81 6.32
N SER A 152 -7.12 -5.58 6.79
CA SER A 152 -8.22 -4.66 7.06
C SER A 152 -8.24 -3.54 6.04
N GLY A 153 -9.38 -3.31 5.39
CA GLY A 153 -9.59 -2.20 4.47
C GLY A 153 -9.36 -0.84 5.13
N ASN A 154 -9.80 -0.68 6.36
CA ASN A 154 -9.61 0.54 7.14
C ASN A 154 -8.12 0.83 7.40
N SER A 155 -7.33 -0.21 7.68
CA SER A 155 -5.89 -0.07 7.89
C SER A 155 -5.17 0.33 6.59
N ILE A 156 -5.50 -0.33 5.48
CA ILE A 156 -4.97 0.03 4.15
C ILE A 156 -5.38 1.47 3.81
N GLY A 157 -6.63 1.84 4.08
CA GLY A 157 -7.15 3.18 3.86
C GLY A 157 -6.36 4.24 4.61
N LEU A 158 -6.08 4.03 5.91
CA LEU A 158 -5.24 4.94 6.70
C LEU A 158 -3.83 5.07 6.10
N ILE A 159 -3.20 3.95 5.73
CA ILE A 159 -1.85 3.97 5.14
C ILE A 159 -1.85 4.74 3.81
N LEU A 160 -2.82 4.49 2.93
CA LEU A 160 -2.94 5.19 1.65
C LEU A 160 -3.25 6.68 1.83
N PHE A 161 -4.11 7.03 2.79
CA PHE A 161 -4.40 8.42 3.13
C PHE A 161 -3.15 9.17 3.61
N LEU A 162 -2.41 8.59 4.54
CA LEU A 162 -1.15 9.17 5.03
C LEU A 162 -0.09 9.24 3.92
N LEU A 163 -0.04 8.24 3.05
CA LEU A 163 0.83 8.25 1.89
C LEU A 163 0.45 9.38 0.93
N ALA A 164 -0.85 9.57 0.65
CA ALA A 164 -1.36 10.67 -0.16
C ALA A 164 -0.99 12.03 0.45
N MET A 165 -1.21 12.23 1.76
CA MET A 165 -0.84 13.46 2.45
C MET A 165 0.65 13.81 2.34
N ASN A 166 1.53 12.80 2.42
CA ASN A 166 2.98 13.01 2.29
C ASN A 166 3.45 13.16 0.83
N MET A 167 2.70 12.63 -0.14
CA MET A 167 3.01 12.74 -1.56
C MET A 167 2.41 13.99 -2.19
N ALA A 168 1.33 14.53 -1.63
CA ALA A 168 0.50 15.58 -2.23
C ALA A 168 1.25 16.92 -2.39
N LYS A 169 1.02 17.55 -3.54
CA LYS A 169 1.37 18.96 -3.79
C LYS A 169 0.38 19.88 -3.06
N LYS A 170 0.63 21.20 -3.04
CA LYS A 170 -0.19 22.16 -2.30
C LYS A 170 -1.70 22.04 -2.60
N GLU A 171 -2.08 22.02 -3.87
CA GLU A 171 -3.48 21.93 -4.31
C GLU A 171 -4.15 20.59 -3.91
N GLU A 172 -3.41 19.50 -3.97
CA GLU A 172 -3.87 18.16 -3.57
C GLU A 172 -4.02 18.08 -2.04
N LYS A 173 -3.14 18.77 -1.28
CA LYS A 173 -3.24 18.85 0.18
C LYS A 173 -4.49 19.57 0.64
N GLU A 174 -4.83 20.70 0.04
CA GLU A 174 -6.05 21.45 0.36
C GLU A 174 -7.32 20.61 0.16
N LYS A 175 -7.32 19.75 -0.88
CA LYS A 175 -8.43 18.80 -1.09
C LYS A 175 -8.47 17.73 -0.02
N LEU A 176 -7.31 17.14 0.33
CA LEU A 176 -7.22 16.11 1.35
C LEU A 176 -7.57 16.60 2.76
N GLU A 177 -7.19 17.84 3.10
CA GLU A 177 -7.48 18.43 4.41
C GLU A 177 -9.00 18.66 4.61
N LYS A 178 -9.77 18.80 3.53
CA LYS A 178 -11.23 18.91 3.55
C LYS A 178 -11.95 17.56 3.68
N VAL A 179 -11.24 16.47 3.45
CA VAL A 179 -11.80 15.11 3.45
C VAL A 179 -11.51 14.44 4.78
N SER A 180 -12.53 13.93 5.44
CA SER A 180 -12.32 13.09 6.62
C SER A 180 -11.71 11.75 6.22
N LEU A 181 -10.95 11.13 7.12
CA LEU A 181 -10.41 9.81 6.87
C LEU A 181 -11.52 8.77 6.69
N GLU A 182 -12.65 8.93 7.40
CA GLU A 182 -13.81 8.04 7.28
C GLU A 182 -14.42 8.11 5.88
N ASP A 183 -14.61 9.31 5.34
CA ASP A 183 -15.11 9.48 3.98
C ASP A 183 -14.13 8.92 2.94
N PHE A 184 -12.82 9.14 3.12
CA PHE A 184 -11.80 8.58 2.23
C PHE A 184 -11.82 7.05 2.16
N VAL A 185 -12.13 6.40 3.27
CA VAL A 185 -12.16 4.94 3.39
C VAL A 185 -13.48 4.35 2.91
N SER A 186 -14.61 5.01 3.18
CA SER A 186 -15.96 4.42 3.03
C SER A 186 -16.77 4.90 1.84
N LYS A 187 -16.37 5.99 1.19
CA LYS A 187 -17.14 6.61 0.12
C LYS A 187 -16.27 6.94 -1.10
N GLU A 188 -16.89 6.97 -2.28
CA GLU A 188 -16.30 7.63 -3.45
C GLU A 188 -16.29 9.14 -3.25
N LEU A 189 -15.13 9.78 -3.42
CA LEU A 189 -14.98 11.21 -3.31
C LEU A 189 -14.98 11.86 -4.70
N GLU A 190 -15.73 12.94 -4.84
CA GLU A 190 -15.68 13.81 -6.02
C GLU A 190 -14.59 14.88 -5.79
N PHE A 191 -13.55 14.84 -6.65
CA PHE A 191 -12.43 15.78 -6.61
C PHE A 191 -12.43 16.71 -7.83
#